data_e9c0734bebb946635ba9d2a58f24c519
#
_entry.id   e9c0734bebb946635ba9d2a58f24c519
#
_cell.length_a   1.000
_cell.length_b   1.000
_cell.length_c   1.000
_cell.angle_alpha   90.00
_cell.angle_beta   90.00
_cell.angle_gamma   90.00
#
_symmetry.space_group_name_H-M   'P 1'
#
loop_
_entity.id
_entity.type
_entity.pdbx_description
1 polymer ?
#
loop_
_entity_poly.entity_id
_entity_poly.type
_entity_poly.pdbx_seq_one_letter_code
_entity_poly.pdbx_strand_id
1 'polypeptide(L)'
;KEASVRKKEKEVDGLHEKGVQELERISGFTSEEAKEYLLKSVEDEVKIDTAKLYKELESRAKEEAGRKAKEYVVTAIQKCAVDHVSESTISVVQLPSDEMKGRIIGREGRNIRTLETMTGVDLIIDDTPEAVVLSSFDPIRREVARIALEKLIVDGRIHPARIEEMVEKAQKEVENMIREEGEAATLEVGVHGIHPELVRLLGRMKYRTSYGQNA
;
A
#
# COMPACT_ATOMS: atom_id res chain seq x y z
N LYS A 1 -49.48 63.59 39.48
CA LYS A 1 -48.19 63.05 39.03
C LYS A 1 -48.33 62.07 37.83
N GLU A 2 -49.25 61.13 37.87
CA GLU A 2 -49.48 60.17 36.73
C GLU A 2 -49.94 60.89 35.45
N ALA A 3 -50.84 61.83 35.51
CA ALA A 3 -51.30 62.57 34.34
C ALA A 3 -50.17 63.42 33.67
N SER A 4 -49.21 63.87 34.45
CA SER A 4 -48.02 64.58 33.94
C SER A 4 -47.01 63.64 33.28
N VAL A 5 -46.90 62.41 33.76
CA VAL A 5 -46.04 61.41 33.17
C VAL A 5 -46.62 60.95 31.83
N ARG A 6 -47.88 60.60 31.76
CA ARG A 6 -48.59 60.20 30.52
C ARG A 6 -48.57 61.30 29.44
N LYS A 7 -48.58 62.57 29.86
CA LYS A 7 -48.46 63.71 28.91
C LYS A 7 -47.04 63.75 28.31
N LYS A 8 -46.01 63.58 29.14
CA LYS A 8 -44.63 63.54 28.69
C LYS A 8 -44.32 62.31 27.84
N GLU A 9 -44.87 61.13 28.15
CA GLU A 9 -44.74 59.92 27.31
C GLU A 9 -45.29 60.19 25.91
N LYS A 10 -46.50 60.79 25.79
CA LYS A 10 -47.07 61.14 24.48
C LYS A 10 -46.27 62.21 23.73
N GLU A 11 -45.65 63.17 24.43
CA GLU A 11 -44.74 64.15 23.80
C GLU A 11 -43.46 63.50 23.28
N VAL A 12 -42.88 62.54 24.03
CA VAL A 12 -41.68 61.82 23.64
C VAL A 12 -41.98 60.87 22.44
N ASP A 13 -43.12 60.15 22.48
CA ASP A 13 -43.54 59.28 21.37
C ASP A 13 -43.75 60.13 20.09
N GLY A 14 -44.41 61.31 20.21
CA GLY A 14 -44.60 62.18 19.06
C GLY A 14 -43.32 62.85 18.53
N LEU A 15 -42.31 63.08 19.39
CA LEU A 15 -40.99 63.51 18.95
C LEU A 15 -40.20 62.39 18.29
N HIS A 16 -40.36 61.16 18.77
CA HIS A 16 -39.75 59.95 18.18
C HIS A 16 -40.32 59.67 16.77
N GLU A 17 -41.66 59.68 16.62
CA GLU A 17 -42.27 59.54 15.30
C GLU A 17 -41.80 60.59 14.27
N LYS A 18 -41.74 61.89 14.70
CA LYS A 18 -41.22 62.94 13.84
C LYS A 18 -39.75 62.79 13.52
N GLY A 19 -38.93 62.25 14.44
CA GLY A 19 -37.55 61.99 14.22
C GLY A 19 -37.36 60.82 13.15
N VAL A 20 -38.18 59.80 13.28
CA VAL A 20 -38.17 58.69 12.29
C VAL A 20 -38.61 59.18 10.90
N GLN A 21 -39.70 59.95 10.79
CA GLN A 21 -40.17 60.52 9.51
C GLN A 21 -39.13 61.46 8.88
N GLU A 22 -38.38 62.22 9.63
CA GLU A 22 -37.31 63.06 9.07
C GLU A 22 -36.10 62.22 8.62
N LEU A 23 -35.77 61.16 9.35
CA LEU A 23 -34.74 60.23 8.93
C LEU A 23 -35.12 59.49 7.65
N GLU A 24 -36.38 59.05 7.52
CA GLU A 24 -36.91 58.43 6.29
C GLU A 24 -36.84 59.42 5.11
N ARG A 25 -37.20 60.69 5.34
CA ARG A 25 -37.12 61.74 4.32
C ARG A 25 -35.68 62.01 3.84
N ILE A 26 -34.71 61.99 4.74
CA ILE A 26 -33.31 62.29 4.44
C ILE A 26 -32.62 61.05 3.81
N SER A 27 -32.90 59.87 4.31
CA SER A 27 -32.29 58.62 3.81
C SER A 27 -32.90 58.13 2.51
N GLY A 28 -34.15 58.52 2.21
CA GLY A 28 -34.90 58.00 1.06
C GLY A 28 -35.41 56.57 1.24
N PHE A 29 -35.29 55.99 2.44
CA PHE A 29 -35.78 54.64 2.77
C PHE A 29 -36.82 54.74 3.91
N THR A 30 -37.87 53.95 3.79
CA THR A 30 -38.73 53.70 4.95
C THR A 30 -38.01 52.80 5.97
N SER A 31 -38.45 52.82 7.23
CA SER A 31 -37.89 51.98 8.29
C SER A 31 -37.93 50.49 7.93
N GLU A 32 -38.97 50.05 7.22
CA GLU A 32 -39.10 48.67 6.74
C GLU A 32 -38.13 48.34 5.62
N GLU A 33 -37.98 49.20 4.64
CA GLU A 33 -37.01 49.04 3.53
C GLU A 33 -35.56 49.04 4.03
N ALA A 34 -35.23 49.89 4.99
CA ALA A 34 -33.92 49.93 5.62
C ALA A 34 -33.62 48.63 6.38
N LYS A 35 -34.61 48.06 7.07
CA LYS A 35 -34.51 46.78 7.76
C LYS A 35 -34.33 45.61 6.76
N GLU A 36 -35.07 45.58 5.69
CA GLU A 36 -34.96 44.56 4.65
C GLU A 36 -33.60 44.63 3.95
N TYR A 37 -33.12 45.82 3.63
CA TYR A 37 -31.80 46.03 3.06
C TYR A 37 -30.67 45.53 3.97
N LEU A 38 -30.75 45.85 5.28
CA LEU A 38 -29.78 45.38 6.28
C LEU A 38 -29.81 43.85 6.41
N LEU A 39 -31.00 43.26 6.49
CA LEU A 39 -31.14 41.82 6.59
C LEU A 39 -30.54 41.14 5.35
N LYS A 40 -30.81 41.65 4.16
CA LYS A 40 -30.25 41.11 2.91
C LYS A 40 -28.73 41.26 2.84
N SER A 41 -28.19 42.41 3.27
CA SER A 41 -26.76 42.63 3.33
C SER A 41 -26.07 41.69 4.30
N VAL A 42 -26.64 41.46 5.48
CA VAL A 42 -26.12 40.50 6.47
C VAL A 42 -26.23 39.05 5.97
N GLU A 43 -27.35 38.72 5.32
CA GLU A 43 -27.50 37.37 4.71
C GLU A 43 -26.40 37.10 3.67
N ASP A 44 -26.10 38.04 2.79
CA ASP A 44 -25.10 37.89 1.75
C ASP A 44 -23.67 37.79 2.36
N GLU A 45 -23.38 38.61 3.38
CA GLU A 45 -22.12 38.52 4.12
C GLU A 45 -21.96 37.15 4.81
N VAL A 46 -23.01 36.70 5.52
CA VAL A 46 -23.03 35.39 6.20
C VAL A 46 -22.87 34.22 5.19
N LYS A 47 -23.52 34.33 4.01
CA LYS A 47 -23.36 33.30 2.95
C LYS A 47 -21.92 33.22 2.48
N ILE A 48 -21.24 34.35 2.26
CA ILE A 48 -19.86 34.38 1.82
C ILE A 48 -18.93 33.79 2.89
N ASP A 49 -19.11 34.18 4.14
CA ASP A 49 -18.27 33.71 5.25
C ASP A 49 -18.51 32.23 5.54
N THR A 50 -19.76 31.78 5.47
CA THR A 50 -20.11 30.37 5.59
C THR A 50 -19.46 29.54 4.45
N ALA A 51 -19.49 30.03 3.21
CA ALA A 51 -18.86 29.37 2.08
C ALA A 51 -17.33 29.26 2.24
N LYS A 52 -16.68 30.30 2.76
CA LYS A 52 -15.24 30.27 3.07
C LYS A 52 -14.93 29.25 4.16
N LEU A 53 -15.67 29.28 5.26
CA LEU A 53 -15.51 28.34 6.37
C LEU A 53 -15.72 26.89 5.91
N TYR A 54 -16.75 26.65 5.12
CA TYR A 54 -17.03 25.33 4.57
C TYR A 54 -15.86 24.80 3.72
N LYS A 55 -15.33 25.64 2.83
CA LYS A 55 -14.17 25.29 2.00
C LYS A 55 -12.91 25.01 2.83
N GLU A 56 -12.68 25.77 3.88
CA GLU A 56 -11.56 25.55 4.79
C GLU A 56 -11.70 24.24 5.56
N LEU A 57 -12.89 23.96 6.08
CA LEU A 57 -13.18 22.70 6.77
C LEU A 57 -13.06 21.49 5.85
N GLU A 58 -13.54 21.62 4.61
CA GLU A 58 -13.39 20.55 3.61
C GLU A 58 -11.92 20.27 3.28
N SER A 59 -11.12 21.31 3.09
CA SER A 59 -9.68 21.17 2.85
C SER A 59 -8.97 20.48 4.00
N ARG A 60 -9.22 20.91 5.23
CA ARG A 60 -8.67 20.29 6.45
C ARG A 60 -9.10 18.83 6.59
N ALA A 61 -10.38 18.55 6.33
CA ALA A 61 -10.89 17.19 6.40
C ALA A 61 -10.23 16.26 5.38
N LYS A 62 -9.99 16.73 4.14
CA LYS A 62 -9.28 15.98 3.11
C LYS A 62 -7.82 15.71 3.50
N GLU A 63 -7.11 16.70 4.02
CA GLU A 63 -5.73 16.56 4.47
C GLU A 63 -5.62 15.58 5.65
N GLU A 64 -6.50 15.71 6.64
CA GLU A 64 -6.52 14.82 7.80
C GLU A 64 -6.89 13.38 7.43
N ALA A 65 -7.88 13.20 6.54
CA ALA A 65 -8.25 11.89 6.01
C ALA A 65 -7.08 11.24 5.26
N GLY A 66 -6.36 11.98 4.41
CA GLY A 66 -5.17 11.49 3.72
C GLY A 66 -4.05 11.07 4.67
N ARG A 67 -3.82 11.85 5.73
CA ARG A 67 -2.83 11.52 6.77
C ARG A 67 -3.22 10.26 7.54
N LYS A 68 -4.45 10.17 8.01
CA LYS A 68 -4.96 9.00 8.74
C LYS A 68 -4.97 7.74 7.88
N ALA A 69 -5.33 7.84 6.60
CA ALA A 69 -5.29 6.73 5.67
C ALA A 69 -3.87 6.16 5.53
N LYS A 70 -2.85 7.03 5.38
CA LYS A 70 -1.45 6.59 5.34
C LYS A 70 -1.03 5.90 6.63
N GLU A 71 -1.40 6.44 7.79
CA GLU A 71 -1.09 5.86 9.10
C GLU A 71 -1.71 4.47 9.27
N TYR A 72 -2.98 4.29 8.87
CA TYR A 72 -3.63 2.98 8.90
C TYR A 72 -2.97 1.97 7.97
N VAL A 73 -2.63 2.39 6.75
CA VAL A 73 -1.94 1.52 5.78
C VAL A 73 -0.58 1.09 6.32
N VAL A 74 0.23 2.03 6.84
CA VAL A 74 1.54 1.71 7.42
C VAL A 74 1.40 0.77 8.62
N THR A 75 0.43 1.02 9.50
CA THR A 75 0.16 0.15 10.65
C THR A 75 -0.28 -1.25 10.22
N ALA A 76 -1.13 -1.35 9.20
CA ALA A 76 -1.55 -2.63 8.64
C ALA A 76 -0.36 -3.39 8.03
N ILE A 77 0.47 -2.72 7.24
CA ILE A 77 1.70 -3.31 6.67
C ILE A 77 2.62 -3.81 7.79
N GLN A 78 2.87 -3.01 8.82
CA GLN A 78 3.73 -3.43 9.94
C GLN A 78 3.21 -4.67 10.68
N LYS A 79 1.89 -4.79 10.84
CA LYS A 79 1.27 -5.95 11.51
C LYS A 79 1.27 -7.20 10.65
N CYS A 80 1.05 -7.06 9.34
CA CYS A 80 0.91 -8.21 8.44
C CYS A 80 2.21 -8.59 7.74
N ALA A 81 3.23 -7.71 7.75
CA ALA A 81 4.45 -7.91 6.96
C ALA A 81 5.22 -9.16 7.41
N VAL A 82 5.33 -9.40 8.72
CA VAL A 82 6.09 -10.54 9.25
C VAL A 82 5.48 -11.87 8.82
N ASP A 83 4.16 -12.00 8.98
CA ASP A 83 3.44 -13.24 8.63
C ASP A 83 3.47 -13.46 7.11
N HIS A 84 3.20 -12.41 6.34
CA HIS A 84 3.22 -12.49 4.88
C HIS A 84 4.61 -12.78 4.31
N VAL A 85 5.65 -12.16 4.87
CA VAL A 85 7.04 -12.42 4.47
C VAL A 85 7.43 -13.86 4.80
N SER A 86 7.10 -14.35 5.99
CA SER A 86 7.39 -15.73 6.39
C SER A 86 6.73 -16.75 5.46
N GLU A 87 5.51 -16.51 5.02
CA GLU A 87 4.77 -17.41 4.15
C GLU A 87 5.24 -17.35 2.69
N SER A 88 5.57 -16.16 2.17
CA SER A 88 5.86 -15.95 0.75
C SER A 88 7.34 -16.06 0.37
N THR A 89 8.27 -15.93 1.34
CA THR A 89 9.72 -15.84 1.07
C THR A 89 10.50 -17.09 1.41
N ILE A 90 9.88 -18.11 1.99
CA ILE A 90 10.53 -19.36 2.35
C ILE A 90 10.12 -20.53 1.45
N SER A 91 11.04 -21.47 1.27
CA SER A 91 10.77 -22.79 0.70
C SER A 91 11.47 -23.86 1.55
N VAL A 92 10.78 -24.94 1.82
CA VAL A 92 11.32 -26.04 2.63
C VAL A 92 11.76 -27.17 1.70
N VAL A 93 13.00 -27.63 1.88
CA VAL A 93 13.54 -28.81 1.18
C VAL A 93 13.67 -29.95 2.18
N GLN A 94 13.03 -31.07 1.88
CA GLN A 94 13.10 -32.29 2.69
C GLN A 94 14.41 -33.00 2.47
N LEU A 95 15.01 -33.47 3.55
CA LEU A 95 16.24 -34.24 3.55
C LEU A 95 15.94 -35.73 3.84
N PRO A 96 16.66 -36.65 3.23
CA PRO A 96 16.50 -38.11 3.51
C PRO A 96 16.99 -38.48 4.91
N SER A 97 17.84 -37.67 5.53
CA SER A 97 18.33 -37.87 6.91
C SER A 97 18.95 -36.56 7.46
N ASP A 98 19.00 -36.43 8.78
CA ASP A 98 19.66 -35.26 9.43
C ASP A 98 21.18 -35.22 9.19
N GLU A 99 21.82 -36.36 8.89
CA GLU A 99 23.25 -36.38 8.54
C GLU A 99 23.56 -35.54 7.30
N MET A 100 22.59 -35.35 6.41
CA MET A 100 22.73 -34.49 5.24
C MET A 100 22.93 -33.04 5.59
N LYS A 101 22.41 -32.56 6.71
CA LYS A 101 22.63 -31.18 7.19
C LYS A 101 24.12 -30.88 7.33
N GLY A 102 24.85 -31.77 8.01
CA GLY A 102 26.29 -31.63 8.16
C GLY A 102 27.05 -31.60 6.82
N ARG A 103 26.60 -32.36 5.83
CA ARG A 103 27.19 -32.38 4.48
C ARG A 103 26.87 -31.13 3.69
N ILE A 104 25.66 -30.58 3.82
CA ILE A 104 25.26 -29.32 3.22
C ILE A 104 26.05 -28.15 3.81
N ILE A 105 26.22 -28.12 5.12
CA ILE A 105 27.06 -27.12 5.79
C ILE A 105 28.50 -27.24 5.33
N GLY A 106 29.03 -28.45 5.35
CA GLY A 106 30.39 -28.75 5.00
C GLY A 106 31.40 -28.27 6.06
N ARG A 107 32.68 -28.60 5.85
CA ARG A 107 33.74 -28.18 6.77
C ARG A 107 33.85 -26.67 6.84
N GLU A 108 33.72 -26.11 8.05
CA GLU A 108 33.75 -24.66 8.32
C GLU A 108 32.69 -23.84 7.54
N GLY A 109 31.56 -24.48 7.18
CA GLY A 109 30.50 -23.79 6.41
C GLY A 109 30.85 -23.51 4.95
N ARG A 110 31.84 -24.18 4.37
CA ARG A 110 32.29 -23.92 3.00
C ARG A 110 31.21 -24.20 1.96
N ASN A 111 30.49 -25.31 2.11
CA ASN A 111 29.49 -25.69 1.12
C ASN A 111 28.28 -24.77 1.17
N ILE A 112 27.76 -24.46 2.36
CA ILE A 112 26.63 -23.56 2.51
C ILE A 112 26.94 -22.17 1.96
N ARG A 113 28.12 -21.59 2.29
CA ARG A 113 28.52 -20.30 1.75
C ARG A 113 28.65 -20.29 0.22
N THR A 114 29.12 -21.38 -0.38
CA THR A 114 29.19 -21.48 -1.85
C THR A 114 27.79 -21.46 -2.45
N LEU A 115 26.84 -22.22 -1.88
CA LEU A 115 25.47 -22.24 -2.37
C LEU A 115 24.77 -20.90 -2.21
N GLU A 116 24.91 -20.25 -1.05
CA GLU A 116 24.38 -18.91 -0.78
C GLU A 116 24.95 -17.85 -1.72
N THR A 117 26.28 -17.87 -1.93
CA THR A 117 26.94 -16.93 -2.83
C THR A 117 26.49 -17.09 -4.27
N MET A 118 26.35 -18.31 -4.75
CA MET A 118 25.98 -18.63 -6.14
C MET A 118 24.51 -18.34 -6.45
N THR A 119 23.63 -18.56 -5.48
CA THR A 119 22.18 -18.41 -5.67
C THR A 119 21.64 -17.08 -5.19
N GLY A 120 22.31 -16.43 -4.23
CA GLY A 120 21.80 -15.27 -3.52
C GLY A 120 20.58 -15.59 -2.63
N VAL A 121 20.53 -16.81 -2.10
CA VAL A 121 19.46 -17.33 -1.23
C VAL A 121 20.08 -17.77 0.08
N ASP A 122 19.51 -17.34 1.20
CA ASP A 122 19.95 -17.76 2.53
C ASP A 122 19.45 -19.17 2.86
N LEU A 123 20.34 -20.00 3.39
CA LEU A 123 20.01 -21.34 3.86
C LEU A 123 19.94 -21.35 5.38
N ILE A 124 18.76 -21.63 5.90
CA ILE A 124 18.52 -21.73 7.34
C ILE A 124 18.48 -23.22 7.71
N ILE A 125 19.46 -23.66 8.49
CA ILE A 125 19.56 -25.03 8.99
C ILE A 125 19.39 -24.95 10.50
N ASP A 126 18.22 -25.30 10.96
CA ASP A 126 17.83 -25.32 12.37
C ASP A 126 17.60 -26.76 12.90
N ASP A 127 17.02 -26.85 14.10
CA ASP A 127 16.70 -28.13 14.75
C ASP A 127 15.49 -28.86 14.14
N THR A 128 14.83 -28.29 13.08
CA THR A 128 13.72 -28.95 12.39
C THR A 128 14.23 -30.25 11.77
N PRO A 129 13.68 -31.42 12.12
CA PRO A 129 14.20 -32.69 11.64
C PRO A 129 14.03 -32.81 10.12
N GLU A 130 15.06 -33.35 9.48
CA GLU A 130 15.06 -33.72 8.05
C GLU A 130 14.61 -32.59 7.10
N ALA A 131 14.89 -31.33 7.43
CA ALA A 131 14.52 -30.19 6.60
C ALA A 131 15.58 -29.09 6.58
N VAL A 132 15.63 -28.36 5.46
CA VAL A 132 16.38 -27.11 5.29
C VAL A 132 15.44 -26.07 4.73
N VAL A 133 15.49 -24.86 5.27
CA VAL A 133 14.68 -23.73 4.84
C VAL A 133 15.51 -22.82 3.95
N LEU A 134 14.99 -22.52 2.77
CA LEU A 134 15.54 -21.54 1.81
C LEU A 134 14.79 -20.24 1.95
N SER A 135 15.48 -19.14 2.17
CA SER A 135 14.90 -17.81 2.35
C SER A 135 15.41 -16.84 1.29
N SER A 136 14.49 -16.26 0.51
CA SER A 136 14.80 -15.20 -0.45
C SER A 136 13.53 -14.48 -0.88
N PHE A 137 13.62 -13.17 -1.11
CA PHE A 137 12.54 -12.37 -1.70
C PHE A 137 12.33 -12.67 -3.20
N ASP A 138 13.36 -13.14 -3.90
CA ASP A 138 13.25 -13.51 -5.32
C ASP A 138 12.80 -14.97 -5.44
N PRO A 139 11.55 -15.22 -5.89
CA PRO A 139 11.03 -16.57 -5.99
C PRO A 139 11.77 -17.43 -7.05
N ILE A 140 12.33 -16.80 -8.07
CA ILE A 140 13.08 -17.50 -9.12
C ILE A 140 14.43 -17.97 -8.58
N ARG A 141 15.15 -17.13 -7.83
CA ARG A 141 16.40 -17.54 -7.16
C ARG A 141 16.16 -18.65 -6.16
N ARG A 142 15.06 -18.56 -5.41
CA ARG A 142 14.68 -19.57 -4.44
C ARG A 142 14.38 -20.92 -5.11
N GLU A 143 13.71 -20.90 -6.26
CA GLU A 143 13.46 -22.10 -7.05
C GLU A 143 14.75 -22.72 -7.61
N VAL A 144 15.67 -21.88 -8.12
CA VAL A 144 17.00 -22.34 -8.54
C VAL A 144 17.75 -23.01 -7.38
N ALA A 145 17.75 -22.41 -6.19
CA ALA A 145 18.40 -22.96 -5.02
C ALA A 145 17.75 -24.30 -4.59
N ARG A 146 16.41 -24.38 -4.64
CA ARG A 146 15.66 -25.60 -4.33
C ARG A 146 16.06 -26.75 -5.25
N ILE A 147 15.99 -26.53 -6.57
CA ILE A 147 16.34 -27.56 -7.57
C ILE A 147 17.81 -27.95 -7.46
N ALA A 148 18.71 -26.99 -7.25
CA ALA A 148 20.14 -27.28 -7.08
C ALA A 148 20.38 -28.15 -5.83
N LEU A 149 19.75 -27.80 -4.71
CA LEU A 149 19.88 -28.55 -3.46
C LEU A 149 19.31 -29.96 -3.58
N GLU A 150 18.12 -30.13 -4.17
CA GLU A 150 17.52 -31.46 -4.42
C GLU A 150 18.43 -32.33 -5.27
N LYS A 151 19.02 -31.80 -6.34
CA LYS A 151 19.98 -32.53 -7.18
C LYS A 151 21.25 -32.91 -6.41
N LEU A 152 21.77 -32.04 -5.55
CA LEU A 152 22.92 -32.34 -4.70
C LEU A 152 22.61 -33.44 -3.68
N ILE A 153 21.41 -33.44 -3.13
CA ILE A 153 20.95 -34.48 -2.19
C ILE A 153 20.90 -35.83 -2.88
N VAL A 154 20.30 -35.91 -4.09
CA VAL A 154 20.20 -37.12 -4.88
C VAL A 154 21.58 -37.62 -5.32
N ASP A 155 22.45 -36.72 -5.79
CA ASP A 155 23.83 -37.07 -6.23
C ASP A 155 24.71 -37.51 -5.06
N GLY A 156 24.42 -37.00 -3.88
CA GLY A 156 25.16 -37.33 -2.63
C GLY A 156 26.58 -36.74 -2.56
N ARG A 157 27.08 -36.04 -3.57
CA ARG A 157 28.40 -35.40 -3.59
C ARG A 157 28.27 -33.92 -3.40
N ILE A 158 28.46 -33.47 -2.15
CA ILE A 158 28.31 -32.06 -1.79
C ILE A 158 29.68 -31.46 -1.52
N HIS A 159 30.21 -30.74 -2.49
CA HIS A 159 31.45 -29.96 -2.40
C HIS A 159 31.38 -28.74 -3.34
N PRO A 160 32.17 -27.67 -3.14
CA PRO A 160 32.02 -26.41 -3.86
C PRO A 160 31.89 -26.53 -5.37
N ALA A 161 32.82 -27.20 -6.04
CA ALA A 161 32.79 -27.35 -7.49
C ALA A 161 31.53 -28.06 -7.99
N ARG A 162 31.01 -29.04 -7.22
CA ARG A 162 29.77 -29.71 -7.57
C ARG A 162 28.55 -28.84 -7.34
N ILE A 163 28.58 -28.00 -6.31
CA ILE A 163 27.53 -27.01 -6.04
C ILE A 163 27.43 -26.01 -7.20
N GLU A 164 28.55 -25.48 -7.66
CA GLU A 164 28.60 -24.55 -8.79
C GLU A 164 27.99 -25.20 -10.05
N GLU A 165 28.39 -26.43 -10.37
CA GLU A 165 27.84 -27.19 -11.52
C GLU A 165 26.32 -27.40 -11.40
N MET A 166 25.81 -27.76 -10.20
CA MET A 166 24.40 -28.01 -10.00
C MET A 166 23.57 -26.73 -10.02
N VAL A 167 24.10 -25.60 -9.50
CA VAL A 167 23.45 -24.30 -9.58
C VAL A 167 23.34 -23.84 -11.03
N GLU A 168 24.40 -23.97 -11.83
CA GLU A 168 24.32 -23.62 -13.27
C GLU A 168 23.32 -24.48 -14.03
N LYS A 169 23.23 -25.78 -13.73
CA LYS A 169 22.22 -26.67 -14.31
C LYS A 169 20.81 -26.28 -13.90
N ALA A 170 20.60 -25.93 -12.62
CA ALA A 170 19.32 -25.52 -12.12
C ALA A 170 18.88 -24.16 -12.72
N GLN A 171 19.80 -23.22 -12.91
CA GLN A 171 19.50 -21.96 -13.58
C GLN A 171 19.00 -22.18 -15.02
N LYS A 172 19.68 -23.02 -15.79
CA LYS A 172 19.25 -23.34 -17.16
C LYS A 172 17.88 -24.03 -17.19
N GLU A 173 17.63 -24.92 -16.23
CA GLU A 173 16.37 -25.65 -16.13
C GLU A 173 15.21 -24.71 -15.80
N VAL A 174 15.38 -23.83 -14.80
CA VAL A 174 14.37 -22.82 -14.46
C VAL A 174 14.14 -21.86 -15.62
N GLU A 175 15.18 -21.47 -16.35
CA GLU A 175 15.04 -20.60 -17.52
C GLU A 175 14.26 -21.29 -18.67
N ASN A 176 14.47 -22.57 -18.88
CA ASN A 176 13.66 -23.36 -19.81
C ASN A 176 12.21 -23.49 -19.35
N MET A 177 11.97 -23.78 -18.07
CA MET A 177 10.62 -23.83 -17.50
C MET A 177 9.89 -22.48 -17.67
N ILE A 178 10.55 -21.37 -17.42
CA ILE A 178 10.00 -20.03 -17.63
C ILE A 178 9.58 -19.83 -19.10
N ARG A 179 10.41 -20.25 -20.05
CA ARG A 179 10.09 -20.14 -21.47
C ARG A 179 8.89 -21.03 -21.84
N GLU A 180 8.90 -22.28 -21.42
CA GLU A 180 7.82 -23.25 -21.70
C GLU A 180 6.47 -22.76 -21.14
N GLU A 181 6.45 -22.24 -19.91
CA GLU A 181 5.24 -21.69 -19.30
C GLU A 181 4.75 -20.43 -20.04
N GLY A 182 5.67 -19.56 -20.47
CA GLY A 182 5.32 -18.40 -21.28
C GLY A 182 4.74 -18.78 -22.64
N GLU A 183 5.31 -19.78 -23.31
CA GLU A 183 4.80 -20.33 -24.58
C GLU A 183 3.43 -20.99 -24.38
N ALA A 184 3.25 -21.76 -23.31
CA ALA A 184 1.98 -22.39 -22.98
C ALA A 184 0.88 -21.35 -22.72
N ALA A 185 1.17 -20.30 -21.96
CA ALA A 185 0.23 -19.22 -21.69
C ALA A 185 -0.20 -18.47 -22.98
N THR A 186 0.75 -18.22 -23.89
CA THR A 186 0.42 -17.55 -25.17
C THR A 186 -0.43 -18.45 -26.08
N LEU A 187 -0.20 -19.74 -26.05
CA LEU A 187 -0.98 -20.73 -26.82
C LEU A 187 -2.41 -20.83 -26.27
N GLU A 188 -2.57 -20.87 -24.95
CA GLU A 188 -3.88 -20.96 -24.29
C GLU A 188 -4.79 -19.76 -24.62
N VAL A 189 -4.20 -18.56 -24.69
CA VAL A 189 -4.93 -17.31 -25.05
C VAL A 189 -5.09 -17.16 -26.57
N GLY A 190 -4.43 -18.01 -27.38
CA GLY A 190 -4.50 -17.96 -28.85
C GLY A 190 -3.78 -16.76 -29.47
N VAL A 191 -2.81 -16.19 -28.77
CA VAL A 191 -2.03 -15.03 -29.27
C VAL A 191 -0.71 -15.53 -29.86
N HIS A 192 -0.46 -15.20 -31.14
CA HIS A 192 0.73 -15.63 -31.85
C HIS A 192 1.63 -14.45 -32.25
N GLY A 193 2.92 -14.71 -32.45
CA GLY A 193 3.87 -13.69 -32.91
C GLY A 193 4.32 -12.70 -31.87
N ILE A 194 4.20 -13.04 -30.57
CA ILE A 194 4.69 -12.21 -29.47
C ILE A 194 6.23 -12.26 -29.44
N HIS A 195 6.84 -11.10 -29.11
CA HIS A 195 8.28 -11.00 -28.95
C HIS A 195 8.79 -11.97 -27.84
N PRO A 196 9.90 -12.69 -28.04
CA PRO A 196 10.40 -13.68 -27.07
C PRO A 196 10.61 -13.13 -25.65
N GLU A 197 11.04 -11.89 -25.52
CA GLU A 197 11.18 -11.23 -24.20
C GLU A 197 9.84 -11.09 -23.46
N LEU A 198 8.74 -10.86 -24.18
CA LEU A 198 7.41 -10.80 -23.59
C LEU A 198 6.92 -12.20 -23.15
N VAL A 199 7.18 -13.22 -23.95
CA VAL A 199 6.91 -14.61 -23.59
C VAL A 199 7.65 -15.00 -22.30
N ARG A 200 8.93 -14.60 -22.21
CA ARG A 200 9.74 -14.80 -20.99
C ARG A 200 9.17 -14.07 -19.78
N LEU A 201 8.68 -12.82 -19.94
CA LEU A 201 8.02 -12.09 -18.86
C LEU A 201 6.75 -12.79 -18.39
N LEU A 202 5.93 -13.29 -19.30
CA LEU A 202 4.74 -14.08 -18.97
C LEU A 202 5.10 -15.33 -18.17
N GLY A 203 6.09 -16.11 -18.61
CA GLY A 203 6.53 -17.29 -17.88
C GLY A 203 7.07 -17.00 -16.48
N ARG A 204 7.73 -15.85 -16.27
CA ARG A 204 8.17 -15.43 -14.94
C ARG A 204 7.00 -15.14 -14.00
N MET A 205 5.83 -14.81 -14.50
CA MET A 205 4.65 -14.55 -13.67
C MET A 205 4.18 -15.79 -12.92
N LYS A 206 4.48 -17.00 -13.39
CA LYS A 206 4.22 -18.25 -12.65
C LYS A 206 4.83 -18.27 -11.25
N TYR A 207 5.99 -17.63 -11.10
CA TYR A 207 6.73 -17.59 -9.83
C TYR A 207 6.37 -16.37 -8.99
N ARG A 208 5.54 -15.47 -9.52
CA ARG A 208 5.16 -14.22 -8.84
C ARG A 208 3.95 -14.46 -7.96
N THR A 209 4.13 -14.29 -6.66
CA THR A 209 3.04 -14.25 -5.68
C THR A 209 2.80 -12.79 -5.29
N SER A 210 1.70 -12.20 -5.76
CA SER A 210 1.28 -10.88 -5.35
C SER A 210 -0.15 -10.98 -4.85
N TYR A 211 -0.39 -10.71 -3.56
CA TYR A 211 -1.71 -10.80 -2.93
C TYR A 211 -2.43 -12.15 -3.11
N GLY A 212 -1.69 -13.25 -3.16
CA GLY A 212 -2.26 -14.58 -3.41
C GLY A 212 -2.88 -14.76 -4.80
N GLN A 213 -2.59 -13.87 -5.73
CA GLN A 213 -2.98 -14.00 -7.15
C GLN A 213 -1.79 -14.53 -7.95
N ASN A 214 -1.96 -15.69 -8.54
CA ASN A 214 -1.07 -16.22 -9.59
C ASN A 214 -1.60 -15.70 -10.95
N ALA A 215 -0.67 -15.43 -11.84
CA ALA A 215 -1.03 -15.13 -13.22
C ALA A 215 -1.52 -16.39 -13.92
#